data_6d1c7f805bae86b9cb1a977b9ee19b7b
#
_entry.id   6d1c7f805bae86b9cb1a977b9ee19b7b
#
_cell.length_a   1.000
_cell.length_b   1.000
_cell.length_c   1.000
_cell.angle_alpha   90.00
_cell.angle_beta   90.00
_cell.angle_gamma   90.00
#
_symmetry.space_group_name_H-M   'P 1'
#
loop_
_entity.id
_entity.type
_entity.pdbx_description
1 polymer ?
#
loop_
_entity_poly.entity_id
_entity_poly.type
_entity_poly.pdbx_seq_one_letter_code
_entity_poly.pdbx_strand_id
1 'polypeptide(L)'
;MVTILGFSEASSDSSACIIKDGVVLAAIDEERIRRQKHCGGFPELAIKEVIRIAKINPSDIEHVAIGYKEILLPLYIKQTTLNQRNITVNPIKSWKDRQGIGLFEKYYAYSHKSKFLKWINYSTTQSMIRSALSKLNINAPITRYDHHTCHAATAALTSGWNKCLVITADGRGDGITSTVSIFENNELKQLSHSTIESSLGNFFGAVTEAIGFKYGDGEGKTEALAAFGKETKAYNMLKSFFHVEEL
;
A
#
# COMPACT_ATOMS: atom_id res chain seq x y z
N MET A 1 26.21 -4.81 -11.13
CA MET A 1 25.60 -4.64 -9.79
C MET A 1 24.46 -3.67 -9.92
N VAL A 2 23.25 -4.04 -9.53
CA VAL A 2 22.06 -3.19 -9.69
C VAL A 2 21.58 -2.73 -8.32
N THR A 3 21.50 -1.41 -8.12
CA THR A 3 20.98 -0.81 -6.89
C THR A 3 19.60 -0.19 -7.15
N ILE A 4 18.61 -0.65 -6.44
CA ILE A 4 17.21 -0.23 -6.59
C ILE A 4 16.72 0.44 -5.30
N LEU A 5 16.16 1.63 -5.45
CA LEU A 5 15.33 2.23 -4.40
C LEU A 5 13.88 1.83 -4.64
N GLY A 6 13.30 1.08 -3.72
CA GLY A 6 11.86 0.82 -3.67
C GLY A 6 11.18 1.72 -2.65
N PHE A 7 9.99 2.24 -2.95
CA PHE A 7 9.17 2.90 -1.94
C PHE A 7 7.68 2.79 -2.23
N SER A 8 6.91 2.92 -1.16
CA SER A 8 5.47 3.07 -1.18
C SER A 8 5.10 4.48 -0.71
N GLU A 9 4.21 5.13 -1.44
CA GLU A 9 3.68 6.46 -1.13
C GLU A 9 2.17 6.41 -0.88
N ALA A 10 1.73 5.33 -0.26
CA ALA A 10 0.33 5.09 0.04
C ALA A 10 -0.35 6.25 0.79
N SER A 11 -1.66 6.19 0.86
CA SER A 11 -2.47 7.14 1.66
C SER A 11 -2.18 7.04 3.16
N SER A 12 -1.62 5.93 3.60
CA SER A 12 -1.12 5.63 4.94
C SER A 12 0.11 4.73 4.79
N ASP A 13 0.99 4.76 5.78
CA ASP A 13 2.09 3.82 5.95
C ASP A 13 3.09 3.81 4.76
N SER A 14 3.56 5.00 4.38
CA SER A 14 4.62 5.10 3.39
C SER A 14 5.96 4.57 3.93
N SER A 15 6.73 3.93 3.06
CA SER A 15 7.96 3.22 3.41
C SER A 15 8.99 3.29 2.30
N ALA A 16 10.24 2.98 2.60
CA ALA A 16 11.31 2.86 1.61
C ALA A 16 12.21 1.66 1.88
N CYS A 17 12.84 1.14 0.83
CA CYS A 17 13.85 0.10 0.92
C CYS A 17 14.96 0.29 -0.13
N ILE A 18 16.13 -0.26 0.16
CA ILE A 18 17.24 -0.42 -0.81
C ILE A 18 17.47 -1.91 -1.04
N ILE A 19 17.45 -2.28 -2.30
CA ILE A 19 17.82 -3.62 -2.77
C ILE A 19 19.06 -3.48 -3.65
N LYS A 20 20.09 -4.29 -3.38
CA LYS A 20 21.29 -4.35 -4.20
C LYS A 20 21.55 -5.80 -4.58
N ASP A 21 21.65 -6.06 -5.89
CA ASP A 21 21.92 -7.41 -6.44
C ASP A 21 20.98 -8.50 -5.86
N GLY A 22 19.70 -8.17 -5.67
CA GLY A 22 18.69 -9.07 -5.11
C GLY A 22 18.67 -9.17 -3.58
N VAL A 23 19.56 -8.46 -2.87
CA VAL A 23 19.62 -8.47 -1.41
C VAL A 23 19.01 -7.19 -0.86
N VAL A 24 18.08 -7.31 0.09
CA VAL A 24 17.52 -6.16 0.83
C VAL A 24 18.57 -5.67 1.83
N LEU A 25 19.13 -4.49 1.61
CA LEU A 25 20.12 -3.87 2.49
C LEU A 25 19.49 -3.09 3.64
N ALA A 26 18.36 -2.44 3.38
CA ALA A 26 17.63 -1.66 4.38
C ALA A 26 16.16 -1.52 3.96
N ALA A 27 15.26 -1.50 4.93
CA ALA A 27 13.86 -1.16 4.75
C ALA A 27 13.32 -0.50 6.03
N ILE A 28 12.53 0.57 5.89
CA ILE A 28 11.94 1.27 7.02
C ILE A 28 10.67 2.03 6.62
N ASP A 29 9.72 2.12 7.54
CA ASP A 29 8.54 2.96 7.40
C ASP A 29 8.81 4.41 7.83
N GLU A 30 8.20 5.35 7.13
CA GLU A 30 8.28 6.78 7.44
C GLU A 30 7.80 7.08 8.87
N GLU A 31 6.76 6.35 9.34
CA GLU A 31 6.20 6.50 10.68
C GLU A 31 7.21 6.22 11.81
N ARG A 32 8.19 5.32 11.57
CA ARG A 32 9.21 4.97 12.57
C ARG A 32 10.13 6.14 12.87
N ILE A 33 10.42 6.93 11.85
CA ILE A 33 11.30 8.09 11.95
C ILE A 33 10.52 9.31 12.44
N ARG A 34 9.33 9.54 11.89
CA ARG A 34 8.46 10.66 12.30
C ARG A 34 7.83 10.48 13.67
N ARG A 35 7.80 9.24 14.19
CA ARG A 35 7.08 8.89 15.43
C ARG A 35 5.59 9.24 15.36
N GLN A 36 5.04 9.20 14.17
CA GLN A 36 3.64 9.50 13.86
C GLN A 36 3.06 8.34 13.05
N LYS A 37 1.99 7.71 13.56
CA LYS A 37 1.32 6.62 12.86
C LYS A 37 0.61 7.08 11.59
N HIS A 38 0.55 6.17 10.62
CA HIS A 38 -0.16 6.35 9.35
C HIS A 38 0.36 7.55 8.54
N CYS A 39 1.68 7.71 8.47
CA CYS A 39 2.32 8.67 7.60
C CYS A 39 2.19 8.22 6.14
N GLY A 40 1.40 8.93 5.36
CA GLY A 40 1.30 8.73 3.91
C GLY A 40 2.11 9.77 3.14
N GLY A 41 2.03 9.69 1.80
CA GLY A 41 2.73 10.60 0.90
C GLY A 41 4.19 10.24 0.68
N PHE A 42 4.97 11.16 0.11
CA PHE A 42 6.37 10.90 -0.23
C PHE A 42 7.23 10.62 1.01
N PRO A 43 7.91 9.44 1.10
CA PRO A 43 8.63 9.00 2.29
C PRO A 43 10.06 9.55 2.34
N GLU A 44 10.19 10.87 2.47
CA GLU A 44 11.50 11.54 2.38
C GLU A 44 12.49 11.08 3.45
N LEU A 45 12.03 10.93 4.72
CA LEU A 45 12.91 10.53 5.80
C LEU A 45 13.27 9.06 5.71
N ALA A 46 12.32 8.20 5.33
CA ALA A 46 12.60 6.78 5.10
C ALA A 46 13.63 6.59 3.98
N ILE A 47 13.50 7.32 2.85
CA ILE A 47 14.48 7.27 1.75
C ILE A 47 15.87 7.68 2.24
N LYS A 48 15.98 8.79 2.96
CA LYS A 48 17.27 9.23 3.53
C LYS A 48 17.87 8.18 4.46
N GLU A 49 17.03 7.57 5.29
CA GLU A 49 17.49 6.61 6.29
C GLU A 49 17.94 5.27 5.65
N VAL A 50 17.21 4.73 4.67
CA VAL A 50 17.65 3.50 4.00
C VAL A 50 18.95 3.70 3.21
N ILE A 51 19.16 4.86 2.59
CA ILE A 51 20.42 5.23 1.94
C ILE A 51 21.56 5.27 2.96
N ARG A 52 21.33 5.89 4.12
CA ARG A 52 22.29 5.97 5.22
C ARG A 52 22.67 4.58 5.76
N ILE A 53 21.68 3.71 6.01
CA ILE A 53 21.88 2.35 6.52
C ILE A 53 22.62 1.50 5.48
N ALA A 54 22.21 1.57 4.22
CA ALA A 54 22.83 0.83 3.13
C ALA A 54 24.26 1.34 2.78
N LYS A 55 24.66 2.51 3.31
CA LYS A 55 25.95 3.15 3.06
C LYS A 55 26.26 3.32 1.57
N ILE A 56 25.27 3.75 0.80
CA ILE A 56 25.39 4.02 -0.64
C ILE A 56 25.31 5.53 -0.91
N ASN A 57 25.80 5.97 -2.07
CA ASN A 57 25.53 7.34 -2.52
C ASN A 57 24.16 7.36 -3.24
N PRO A 58 23.37 8.44 -3.11
CA PRO A 58 22.12 8.58 -3.88
C PRO A 58 22.30 8.42 -5.39
N SER A 59 23.46 8.83 -5.93
CA SER A 59 23.82 8.67 -7.35
C SER A 59 24.07 7.24 -7.80
N ASP A 60 24.30 6.31 -6.85
CA ASP A 60 24.51 4.89 -7.14
C ASP A 60 23.19 4.13 -7.36
N ILE A 61 22.06 4.80 -7.14
CA ILE A 61 20.73 4.24 -7.40
C ILE A 61 20.49 4.23 -8.90
N GLU A 62 20.37 3.04 -9.47
CA GLU A 62 20.20 2.83 -10.90
C GLU A 62 18.74 2.77 -11.32
N HIS A 63 17.83 2.44 -10.37
CA HIS A 63 16.40 2.36 -10.64
C HIS A 63 15.57 2.73 -9.41
N VAL A 64 14.41 3.32 -9.65
CA VAL A 64 13.39 3.61 -8.63
C VAL A 64 12.12 2.82 -8.93
N ALA A 65 11.68 2.01 -7.96
CA ALA A 65 10.47 1.22 -8.03
C ALA A 65 9.41 1.77 -7.07
N ILE A 66 8.19 1.99 -7.55
CA ILE A 66 7.08 2.51 -6.75
C ILE A 66 5.96 1.46 -6.70
N GLY A 67 5.48 1.13 -5.50
CA GLY A 67 4.49 0.08 -5.24
C GLY A 67 3.03 0.49 -5.46
N TYR A 68 2.77 1.48 -6.31
CA TYR A 68 1.42 1.90 -6.74
C TYR A 68 1.46 2.44 -8.18
N LYS A 69 0.58 1.94 -9.03
CA LYS A 69 0.36 2.52 -10.37
C LYS A 69 -0.45 3.80 -10.30
N GLU A 70 -1.50 3.79 -9.50
CA GLU A 70 -2.47 4.87 -9.45
C GLU A 70 -2.43 5.59 -8.10
N ILE A 71 -1.83 6.77 -8.11
CA ILE A 71 -1.75 7.63 -6.93
C ILE A 71 -2.77 8.75 -7.11
N LEU A 72 -3.68 8.88 -6.15
CA LEU A 72 -4.67 9.94 -6.17
C LEU A 72 -4.03 11.28 -5.81
N LEU A 73 -3.94 12.16 -6.79
CA LEU A 73 -3.29 13.46 -6.66
C LEU A 73 -3.76 14.27 -5.45
N PRO A 74 -5.06 14.42 -5.14
CA PRO A 74 -5.49 15.19 -3.97
C PRO A 74 -5.00 14.60 -2.66
N LEU A 75 -4.98 13.26 -2.57
CA LEU A 75 -4.52 12.56 -1.38
C LEU A 75 -3.00 12.69 -1.21
N TYR A 76 -2.27 12.51 -2.30
CA TYR A 76 -0.82 12.68 -2.33
C TYR A 76 -0.40 14.09 -1.89
N ILE A 77 -1.01 15.14 -2.44
CA ILE A 77 -0.74 16.53 -2.06
C ILE A 77 -1.04 16.75 -0.58
N LYS A 78 -2.22 16.28 -0.11
CA LYS A 78 -2.61 16.42 1.29
C LYS A 78 -1.58 15.79 2.22
N GLN A 79 -1.24 14.52 2.02
CA GLN A 79 -0.33 13.79 2.89
C GLN A 79 1.09 14.36 2.85
N THR A 80 1.61 14.65 1.65
CA THR A 80 2.94 15.26 1.51
C THR A 80 3.02 16.62 2.20
N THR A 81 1.98 17.46 2.08
CA THR A 81 1.93 18.78 2.75
C THR A 81 1.86 18.63 4.27
N LEU A 82 1.08 17.68 4.78
CA LEU A 82 0.99 17.41 6.22
C LEU A 82 2.32 16.95 6.79
N ASN A 83 3.01 16.05 6.09
CA ASN A 83 4.34 15.57 6.47
C ASN A 83 5.37 16.72 6.50
N GLN A 84 5.38 17.58 5.49
CA GLN A 84 6.29 18.73 5.44
C GLN A 84 6.06 19.74 6.57
N ARG A 85 4.82 19.86 7.05
CA ARG A 85 4.45 20.78 8.13
C ARG A 85 4.50 20.14 9.52
N ASN A 86 4.88 18.85 9.63
CA ASN A 86 4.81 18.05 10.86
C ASN A 86 3.42 18.10 11.54
N ILE A 87 2.36 18.19 10.74
CA ILE A 87 0.99 18.24 11.25
C ILE A 87 0.48 16.80 11.39
N THR A 88 0.21 16.40 12.63
CA THR A 88 -0.47 15.15 12.92
C THR A 88 -1.94 15.25 12.53
N VAL A 89 -2.38 14.44 11.59
CA VAL A 89 -3.81 14.34 11.30
C VAL A 89 -4.42 13.39 12.32
N ASN A 90 -5.36 13.88 13.12
CA ASN A 90 -6.19 12.98 13.90
C ASN A 90 -6.94 12.06 12.94
N PRO A 91 -6.79 10.75 13.07
CA PRO A 91 -7.49 9.82 12.22
C PRO A 91 -9.00 10.02 12.36
N ILE A 92 -9.75 9.68 11.32
CA ILE A 92 -11.21 9.76 11.26
C ILE A 92 -11.82 9.16 12.53
N LYS A 93 -12.53 9.97 13.31
CA LYS A 93 -12.94 9.61 14.66
C LYS A 93 -14.07 8.57 14.69
N SER A 94 -14.95 8.56 13.69
CA SER A 94 -16.06 7.59 13.64
C SER A 94 -16.68 7.51 12.25
N TRP A 95 -17.51 6.48 12.02
CA TRP A 95 -18.33 6.36 10.81
C TRP A 95 -19.23 7.58 10.58
N LYS A 96 -19.73 8.22 11.63
CA LYS A 96 -20.57 9.45 11.54
C LYS A 96 -19.79 10.67 11.02
N ASP A 97 -18.48 10.71 11.27
CA ASP A 97 -17.60 11.79 10.80
C ASP A 97 -17.21 11.61 9.32
N ARG A 98 -17.65 10.53 8.68
CA ARG A 98 -17.32 10.16 7.29
C ARG A 98 -18.22 10.83 6.24
N GLN A 99 -19.04 11.81 6.58
CA GLN A 99 -19.91 12.47 5.58
C GLN A 99 -19.14 13.09 4.41
N GLY A 100 -17.86 13.46 4.61
CA GLY A 100 -16.94 13.85 3.53
C GLY A 100 -16.35 12.71 2.71
N ILE A 101 -16.42 11.45 3.19
CA ILE A 101 -15.85 10.27 2.51
C ILE A 101 -16.67 9.93 1.26
N GLY A 102 -17.97 10.16 1.25
CA GLY A 102 -18.81 9.90 0.09
C GLY A 102 -18.37 10.65 -1.17
N LEU A 103 -17.88 11.89 -1.03
CA LEU A 103 -17.30 12.65 -2.15
C LEU A 103 -15.93 12.08 -2.56
N PHE A 104 -15.11 11.69 -1.60
CA PHE A 104 -13.81 11.08 -1.87
C PHE A 104 -13.96 9.71 -2.52
N GLU A 105 -14.85 8.85 -2.03
CA GLU A 105 -15.14 7.54 -2.62
C GLU A 105 -15.70 7.67 -4.05
N LYS A 106 -16.59 8.63 -4.28
CA LYS A 106 -17.08 8.95 -5.64
C LYS A 106 -15.95 9.44 -6.55
N TYR A 107 -15.08 10.33 -6.06
CA TYR A 107 -13.91 10.79 -6.80
C TYR A 107 -12.96 9.61 -7.10
N TYR A 108 -12.69 8.76 -6.11
CA TYR A 108 -11.87 7.57 -6.26
C TYR A 108 -12.43 6.65 -7.34
N ALA A 109 -13.70 6.24 -7.21
CA ALA A 109 -14.35 5.37 -8.18
C ALA A 109 -14.38 5.98 -9.59
N TYR A 110 -14.64 7.30 -9.71
CA TYR A 110 -14.66 8.00 -10.98
C TYR A 110 -13.26 8.15 -11.58
N SER A 111 -12.26 8.45 -10.77
CA SER A 111 -10.85 8.58 -11.21
C SER A 111 -10.31 7.26 -11.79
N HIS A 112 -10.70 6.11 -11.21
CA HIS A 112 -10.32 4.80 -11.75
C HIS A 112 -11.03 4.43 -13.07
N LYS A 113 -12.18 5.02 -13.36
CA LYS A 113 -12.91 4.79 -14.63
C LYS A 113 -12.49 5.75 -15.74
N SER A 114 -12.06 6.95 -15.40
CA SER A 114 -11.73 8.01 -16.37
C SER A 114 -10.27 7.94 -16.81
N LYS A 115 -10.02 7.59 -18.10
CA LYS A 115 -8.67 7.59 -18.69
C LYS A 115 -7.96 8.96 -18.56
N PHE A 116 -8.73 10.06 -18.68
CA PHE A 116 -8.23 11.42 -18.57
C PHE A 116 -7.75 11.75 -17.15
N LEU A 117 -8.55 11.42 -16.13
CA LEU A 117 -8.16 11.63 -14.73
C LEU A 117 -6.98 10.74 -14.32
N LYS A 118 -6.95 9.49 -14.78
CA LYS A 118 -5.77 8.62 -14.59
C LYS A 118 -4.51 9.26 -15.16
N TRP A 119 -4.59 9.78 -16.37
CA TRP A 119 -3.45 10.44 -17.02
C TRP A 119 -3.01 11.69 -16.24
N ILE A 120 -3.94 12.55 -15.79
CA ILE A 120 -3.60 13.73 -14.96
C ILE A 120 -2.95 13.28 -13.64
N ASN A 121 -3.57 12.37 -12.92
CA ASN A 121 -3.04 11.85 -11.67
C ASN A 121 -1.63 11.29 -11.85
N TYR A 122 -1.44 10.45 -12.87
CA TYR A 122 -0.16 9.85 -13.18
C TYR A 122 0.90 10.90 -13.52
N SER A 123 0.63 11.76 -14.48
CA SER A 123 1.62 12.74 -14.99
C SER A 123 2.02 13.73 -13.90
N THR A 124 1.04 14.24 -13.14
CA THR A 124 1.30 15.24 -12.10
C THR A 124 2.06 14.62 -10.93
N THR A 125 1.61 13.47 -10.42
CA THR A 125 2.32 12.81 -9.31
C THR A 125 3.70 12.32 -9.73
N GLN A 126 3.88 11.86 -10.97
CA GLN A 126 5.19 11.49 -11.51
C GLN A 126 6.16 12.67 -11.52
N SER A 127 5.70 13.84 -11.95
CA SER A 127 6.51 15.08 -11.95
C SER A 127 6.89 15.51 -10.53
N MET A 128 5.92 15.45 -9.59
CA MET A 128 6.16 15.80 -8.18
C MET A 128 7.19 14.87 -7.53
N ILE A 129 7.05 13.55 -7.75
CA ILE A 129 7.98 12.54 -7.25
C ILE A 129 9.37 12.75 -7.82
N ARG A 130 9.49 12.94 -9.14
CA ARG A 130 10.78 13.23 -9.79
C ARG A 130 11.43 14.46 -9.20
N SER A 131 10.69 15.53 -8.98
CA SER A 131 11.20 16.75 -8.33
C SER A 131 11.67 16.49 -6.89
N ALA A 132 10.93 15.67 -6.12
CA ALA A 132 11.32 15.31 -4.76
C ALA A 132 12.59 14.45 -4.73
N LEU A 133 12.69 13.44 -5.60
CA LEU A 133 13.88 12.59 -5.73
C LEU A 133 15.13 13.38 -6.18
N SER A 134 14.95 14.31 -7.11
CA SER A 134 16.05 15.17 -7.60
C SER A 134 16.65 16.03 -6.48
N LYS A 135 15.83 16.50 -5.53
CA LYS A 135 16.31 17.21 -4.33
C LYS A 135 17.15 16.32 -3.41
N LEU A 136 17.01 15.00 -3.53
CA LEU A 136 17.80 14.01 -2.83
C LEU A 136 19.00 13.50 -3.65
N ASN A 137 19.30 14.14 -4.79
CA ASN A 137 20.31 13.73 -5.77
C ASN A 137 20.06 12.33 -6.37
N ILE A 138 18.78 11.93 -6.49
CA ILE A 138 18.36 10.67 -7.11
C ILE A 138 17.73 10.99 -8.46
N ASN A 139 18.41 10.63 -9.56
CA ASN A 139 17.99 10.92 -10.92
C ASN A 139 17.69 9.65 -11.76
N ALA A 140 17.60 8.52 -11.11
CA ALA A 140 17.34 7.22 -11.74
C ALA A 140 15.96 7.16 -12.43
N PRO A 141 15.77 6.30 -13.44
CA PRO A 141 14.48 6.03 -14.04
C PRO A 141 13.49 5.48 -13.02
N ILE A 142 12.22 5.89 -13.15
CA ILE A 142 11.14 5.52 -12.23
C ILE A 142 10.18 4.58 -12.94
N THR A 143 9.89 3.43 -12.32
CA THR A 143 8.83 2.52 -12.75
C THR A 143 7.81 2.35 -11.63
N ARG A 144 6.54 2.38 -11.98
CA ARG A 144 5.42 2.10 -11.07
C ARG A 144 4.90 0.70 -11.31
N TYR A 145 4.77 -0.05 -10.24
CA TYR A 145 4.24 -1.40 -10.24
C TYR A 145 2.84 -1.44 -9.63
N ASP A 146 2.05 -2.38 -10.08
CA ASP A 146 0.75 -2.66 -9.50
C ASP A 146 0.89 -3.08 -8.03
N HIS A 147 0.02 -2.57 -7.17
CA HIS A 147 0.09 -2.78 -5.73
C HIS A 147 0.06 -4.26 -5.33
N HIS A 148 -0.91 -5.02 -5.87
CA HIS A 148 -0.99 -6.44 -5.58
C HIS A 148 0.13 -7.27 -6.20
N THR A 149 0.68 -6.81 -7.33
CA THR A 149 1.90 -7.40 -7.90
C THR A 149 3.08 -7.25 -6.95
N CYS A 150 3.21 -6.09 -6.27
CA CYS A 150 4.27 -5.90 -5.27
C CYS A 150 4.09 -6.82 -4.05
N HIS A 151 2.86 -6.98 -3.55
CA HIS A 151 2.57 -7.94 -2.49
C HIS A 151 2.90 -9.36 -2.91
N ALA A 152 2.45 -9.78 -4.10
CA ALA A 152 2.70 -11.11 -4.63
C ALA A 152 4.19 -11.37 -4.84
N ALA A 153 4.93 -10.40 -5.39
CA ALA A 153 6.37 -10.50 -5.58
C ALA A 153 7.12 -10.63 -4.25
N THR A 154 6.72 -9.83 -3.25
CA THR A 154 7.31 -9.93 -1.92
C THR A 154 7.11 -11.32 -1.34
N ALA A 155 5.88 -11.83 -1.34
CA ALA A 155 5.58 -13.16 -0.81
C ALA A 155 6.34 -14.27 -1.56
N ALA A 156 6.32 -14.23 -2.90
CA ALA A 156 6.94 -15.25 -3.74
C ALA A 156 8.47 -15.27 -3.62
N LEU A 157 9.10 -14.10 -3.81
CA LEU A 157 10.56 -13.99 -3.87
C LEU A 157 11.25 -14.20 -2.51
N THR A 158 10.55 -13.94 -1.40
CA THR A 158 11.09 -14.17 -0.06
C THR A 158 10.74 -15.54 0.52
N SER A 159 9.87 -16.32 -0.14
CA SER A 159 9.47 -17.65 0.31
C SER A 159 10.56 -18.70 0.21
N GLY A 160 11.51 -18.52 -0.70
CA GLY A 160 12.50 -19.53 -1.08
C GLY A 160 11.93 -20.66 -1.94
N TRP A 161 10.68 -20.55 -2.41
CA TRP A 161 10.05 -21.57 -3.27
C TRP A 161 10.24 -21.25 -4.74
N ASN A 162 10.51 -22.28 -5.54
CA ASN A 162 10.65 -22.13 -7.00
C ASN A 162 9.30 -22.13 -7.73
N LYS A 163 8.27 -22.67 -7.08
CA LYS A 163 6.90 -22.72 -7.60
C LYS A 163 5.91 -22.69 -6.45
N CYS A 164 4.94 -21.78 -6.53
CA CYS A 164 3.86 -21.69 -5.54
C CYS A 164 2.63 -20.96 -6.08
N LEU A 165 1.49 -21.19 -5.43
CA LEU A 165 0.33 -20.32 -5.53
C LEU A 165 0.53 -19.16 -4.57
N VAL A 166 0.29 -17.95 -5.07
CA VAL A 166 0.41 -16.72 -4.29
C VAL A 166 -0.95 -16.07 -4.21
N ILE A 167 -1.43 -15.85 -2.98
CA ILE A 167 -2.69 -15.17 -2.71
C ILE A 167 -2.36 -13.85 -2.02
N THR A 168 -2.92 -12.76 -2.51
CA THR A 168 -2.87 -11.46 -1.85
C THR A 168 -4.27 -11.04 -1.43
N ALA A 169 -4.41 -10.45 -0.23
CA ALA A 169 -5.65 -9.89 0.25
C ALA A 169 -5.38 -8.61 1.03
N ASP A 170 -6.08 -7.54 0.67
CA ASP A 170 -5.90 -6.21 1.25
C ASP A 170 -7.24 -5.48 1.37
N GLY A 171 -7.22 -4.29 1.96
CA GLY A 171 -8.34 -3.37 1.94
C GLY A 171 -8.60 -2.89 0.52
N ARG A 172 -7.58 -2.33 -0.13
CA ARG A 172 -7.57 -1.93 -1.54
C ARG A 172 -6.19 -1.41 -1.99
N GLY A 173 -5.82 -1.69 -3.23
CA GLY A 173 -4.69 -1.09 -3.93
C GLY A 173 -4.91 -1.11 -5.43
N ASP A 174 -4.75 0.02 -6.11
CA ASP A 174 -4.95 0.17 -7.58
C ASP A 174 -6.31 -0.35 -8.10
N GLY A 175 -7.39 -0.24 -7.28
CA GLY A 175 -8.73 -0.71 -7.64
C GLY A 175 -9.00 -2.19 -7.39
N ILE A 176 -8.02 -2.94 -6.92
CA ILE A 176 -8.06 -4.38 -6.63
C ILE A 176 -7.95 -4.58 -5.12
N THR A 177 -8.48 -5.69 -4.62
CA THR A 177 -8.46 -6.04 -3.20
C THR A 177 -7.88 -7.41 -2.90
N SER A 178 -7.85 -8.28 -3.88
CA SER A 178 -7.16 -9.56 -3.78
C SER A 178 -6.73 -10.07 -5.16
N THR A 179 -5.69 -10.88 -5.18
CA THR A 179 -5.25 -11.60 -6.38
C THR A 179 -4.90 -13.04 -6.06
N VAL A 180 -5.08 -13.90 -7.04
CA VAL A 180 -4.51 -15.25 -7.06
C VAL A 180 -3.54 -15.32 -8.22
N SER A 181 -2.31 -15.74 -7.95
CA SER A 181 -1.24 -15.81 -8.94
C SER A 181 -0.48 -17.12 -8.81
N ILE A 182 0.12 -17.59 -9.90
CA ILE A 182 1.15 -18.65 -9.88
C ILE A 182 2.51 -17.98 -10.00
N PHE A 183 3.42 -18.36 -9.12
CA PHE A 183 4.84 -18.06 -9.23
C PHE A 183 5.58 -19.30 -9.69
N GLU A 184 6.28 -19.22 -10.80
CA GLU A 184 7.11 -20.29 -11.36
C GLU A 184 8.17 -19.67 -12.28
N ASN A 185 9.39 -20.20 -12.27
CA ASN A 185 10.51 -19.73 -13.11
C ASN A 185 10.84 -18.24 -12.94
N ASN A 186 10.73 -17.73 -11.74
CA ASN A 186 10.89 -16.28 -11.40
C ASN A 186 9.85 -15.36 -12.07
N GLU A 187 8.74 -15.90 -12.53
CA GLU A 187 7.64 -15.13 -13.10
C GLU A 187 6.37 -15.28 -12.27
N LEU A 188 5.64 -14.16 -12.13
CA LEU A 188 4.32 -14.11 -11.53
C LEU A 188 3.27 -14.02 -12.64
N LYS A 189 2.38 -14.99 -12.68
CA LYS A 189 1.22 -15.00 -13.57
C LYS A 189 -0.06 -14.87 -12.75
N GLN A 190 -0.73 -13.72 -12.84
CA GLN A 190 -2.04 -13.52 -12.20
C GLN A 190 -3.10 -14.37 -12.91
N LEU A 191 -3.85 -15.11 -12.13
CA LEU A 191 -4.96 -15.97 -12.58
C LEU A 191 -6.31 -15.27 -12.43
N SER A 192 -6.53 -14.65 -11.26
CA SER A 192 -7.76 -13.95 -10.95
C SER A 192 -7.52 -12.77 -10.01
N HIS A 193 -8.53 -11.91 -9.87
CA HIS A 193 -8.54 -10.80 -8.93
C HIS A 193 -9.96 -10.49 -8.46
N SER A 194 -10.06 -9.84 -7.31
CA SER A 194 -11.31 -9.29 -6.80
C SER A 194 -11.24 -7.77 -6.74
N THR A 195 -12.38 -7.12 -6.99
CA THR A 195 -12.51 -5.67 -6.93
C THR A 195 -12.95 -5.19 -5.54
N ILE A 196 -13.08 -3.87 -5.38
CA ILE A 196 -13.37 -3.22 -4.09
C ILE A 196 -14.68 -3.72 -3.47
N GLU A 197 -15.65 -4.10 -4.29
CA GLU A 197 -16.95 -4.60 -3.85
C GLU A 197 -16.85 -5.92 -3.06
N SER A 198 -15.79 -6.70 -3.31
CA SER A 198 -15.53 -8.00 -2.67
C SER A 198 -14.34 -7.95 -1.69
N SER A 199 -14.07 -6.78 -1.10
CA SER A 199 -12.92 -6.60 -0.23
C SER A 199 -13.06 -7.30 1.12
N LEU A 200 -12.24 -8.32 1.35
CA LEU A 200 -12.12 -8.97 2.66
C LEU A 200 -11.53 -8.03 3.72
N GLY A 201 -10.57 -7.17 3.34
CA GLY A 201 -9.99 -6.20 4.25
C GLY A 201 -11.00 -5.15 4.72
N ASN A 202 -11.84 -4.62 3.81
CA ASN A 202 -12.91 -3.70 4.19
C ASN A 202 -13.97 -4.38 5.08
N PHE A 203 -14.31 -5.65 4.79
CA PHE A 203 -15.20 -6.43 5.65
C PHE A 203 -14.61 -6.61 7.04
N PHE A 204 -13.32 -6.97 7.14
CA PHE A 204 -12.64 -7.13 8.41
C PHE A 204 -12.60 -5.81 9.20
N GLY A 205 -12.33 -4.69 8.53
CA GLY A 205 -12.41 -3.36 9.13
C GLY A 205 -13.80 -2.99 9.64
N ALA A 206 -14.86 -3.34 8.88
CA ALA A 206 -16.24 -3.11 9.33
C ALA A 206 -16.61 -3.94 10.58
N VAL A 207 -16.18 -5.20 10.65
CA VAL A 207 -16.34 -6.03 11.85
C VAL A 207 -15.55 -5.43 13.02
N THR A 208 -14.33 -4.98 12.78
CA THR A 208 -13.48 -4.31 13.78
C THR A 208 -14.19 -3.11 14.39
N GLU A 209 -14.83 -2.28 13.56
CA GLU A 209 -15.61 -1.14 14.04
C GLU A 209 -16.87 -1.56 14.81
N ALA A 210 -17.56 -2.60 14.35
CA ALA A 210 -18.78 -3.11 15.00
C ALA A 210 -18.52 -3.64 16.42
N ILE A 211 -17.32 -4.18 16.70
CA ILE A 211 -16.93 -4.63 18.04
C ILE A 211 -16.28 -3.54 18.89
N GLY A 212 -16.27 -2.28 18.42
CA GLY A 212 -15.87 -1.10 19.19
C GLY A 212 -14.41 -0.69 19.02
N PHE A 213 -13.65 -1.29 18.12
CA PHE A 213 -12.31 -0.81 17.75
C PHE A 213 -12.38 0.19 16.58
N LYS A 214 -11.27 0.83 16.30
CA LYS A 214 -11.21 1.83 15.26
C LYS A 214 -10.89 1.17 13.91
N TYR A 215 -11.69 1.44 12.89
CA TYR A 215 -11.44 1.02 11.52
C TYR A 215 -10.10 1.59 11.00
N GLY A 216 -9.27 0.74 10.40
CA GLY A 216 -7.98 1.12 9.84
C GLY A 216 -6.85 1.28 10.88
N ASP A 217 -7.08 0.88 12.14
CA ASP A 217 -6.08 0.94 13.22
C ASP A 217 -6.32 -0.14 14.30
N GLY A 218 -7.48 -0.76 14.28
CA GLY A 218 -7.91 -1.72 15.29
C GLY A 218 -7.94 -3.17 14.82
N GLU A 219 -7.65 -3.44 13.55
CA GLU A 219 -7.76 -4.76 12.94
C GLU A 219 -6.87 -5.79 13.64
N GLY A 220 -5.63 -5.43 13.99
CA GLY A 220 -4.73 -6.29 14.77
C GLY A 220 -5.26 -6.61 16.18
N LYS A 221 -6.08 -5.74 16.78
CA LYS A 221 -6.74 -6.03 18.07
C LYS A 221 -7.88 -7.01 17.88
N THR A 222 -8.61 -6.89 16.77
CA THR A 222 -9.66 -7.82 16.38
C THR A 222 -9.09 -9.22 16.16
N GLU A 223 -7.96 -9.31 15.44
CA GLU A 223 -7.24 -10.55 15.22
C GLU A 223 -6.77 -11.17 16.53
N ALA A 224 -6.15 -10.38 17.41
CA ALA A 224 -5.72 -10.85 18.73
C ALA A 224 -6.90 -11.34 19.58
N LEU A 225 -8.05 -10.65 19.53
CA LEU A 225 -9.25 -11.05 20.24
C LEU A 225 -9.83 -12.36 19.71
N ALA A 226 -9.72 -12.61 18.41
CA ALA A 226 -10.20 -13.84 17.76
C ALA A 226 -9.52 -15.10 18.34
N ALA A 227 -8.29 -15.01 18.84
CA ALA A 227 -7.58 -16.12 19.48
C ALA A 227 -8.30 -16.64 20.75
N PHE A 228 -9.12 -15.82 21.37
CA PHE A 228 -9.94 -16.17 22.54
C PHE A 228 -11.39 -16.52 22.16
N GLY A 229 -11.74 -16.41 20.89
CA GLY A 229 -13.08 -16.64 20.38
C GLY A 229 -13.42 -18.12 20.26
N LYS A 230 -14.73 -18.38 20.13
CA LYS A 230 -15.28 -19.69 19.78
C LYS A 230 -16.33 -19.48 18.69
N GLU A 231 -16.64 -20.54 17.94
CA GLU A 231 -17.74 -20.49 16.98
C GLU A 231 -19.06 -20.17 17.70
N THR A 232 -19.71 -19.13 17.24
CA THR A 232 -20.95 -18.60 17.83
C THR A 232 -21.99 -18.37 16.73
N LYS A 233 -23.21 -17.96 17.12
CA LYS A 233 -24.22 -17.49 16.15
C LYS A 233 -23.70 -16.36 15.26
N ALA A 234 -22.83 -15.47 15.78
CA ALA A 234 -22.20 -14.41 15.02
C ALA A 234 -21.29 -14.96 13.90
N TYR A 235 -20.54 -16.04 14.17
CA TYR A 235 -19.72 -16.70 13.14
C TYR A 235 -20.57 -17.16 11.94
N ASN A 236 -21.67 -17.86 12.21
CA ASN A 236 -22.55 -18.36 11.15
C ASN A 236 -23.21 -17.22 10.36
N MET A 237 -23.60 -16.14 11.04
CA MET A 237 -24.12 -14.94 10.40
C MET A 237 -23.06 -14.28 9.50
N LEU A 238 -21.85 -14.07 10.00
CA LEU A 238 -20.78 -13.45 9.23
C LEU A 238 -20.35 -14.32 8.03
N LYS A 239 -20.32 -15.65 8.22
CA LYS A 239 -20.02 -16.59 7.13
C LYS A 239 -21.04 -16.52 5.98
N SER A 240 -22.30 -16.18 6.24
CA SER A 240 -23.32 -16.03 5.19
C SER A 240 -23.11 -14.85 4.25
N PHE A 241 -22.23 -13.91 4.59
CA PHE A 241 -21.85 -12.79 3.68
C PHE A 241 -20.83 -13.18 2.63
N PHE A 242 -20.23 -14.37 2.72
CA PHE A 242 -19.23 -14.84 1.78
C PHE A 242 -19.82 -15.86 0.82
N HIS A 243 -19.63 -15.64 -0.46
CA HIS A 243 -19.84 -16.63 -1.51
C HIS A 243 -18.50 -16.90 -2.16
N VAL A 244 -18.14 -18.17 -2.29
CA VAL A 244 -16.95 -18.61 -3.04
C VAL A 244 -17.45 -18.99 -4.42
N GLU A 245 -17.01 -18.25 -5.43
CA GLU A 245 -17.20 -18.62 -6.83
C GLU A 245 -16.07 -19.58 -7.24
N GLU A 246 -16.39 -20.61 -8.01
CA GLU A 246 -15.37 -21.45 -8.63
C GLU A 246 -14.63 -20.63 -9.70
N LEU A 247 -13.31 -20.80 -9.76
CA LEU A 247 -12.41 -20.12 -10.72
C LEU A 247 -12.55 -20.69 -12.13
#